data_9b0fb8b3723bc361c70b2cc2ccbb6331
#
_entry.id   9b0fb8b3723bc361c70b2cc2ccbb6331
#
_cell.length_a   1.000
_cell.length_b   1.000
_cell.length_c   1.000
_cell.angle_alpha   90.00
_cell.angle_beta   90.00
_cell.angle_gamma   90.00
#
_symmetry.space_group_name_H-M   'P 1'
#
loop_
_entity.id
_entity.type
_entity.pdbx_description
1 polymer ?
#
loop_
_entity_poly.entity_id
_entity_poly.type
_entity_poly.pdbx_seq_one_letter_code
_entity_poly.pdbx_strand_id
1 'polypeptide(L)'
;MICKYWKISEKTMVKYSDIVICDSINIEKYIHQSYDGKCIKGRNPQTTYIAYGADMTKSKLADNDERLVKWYAEKGLSKKEYYLVVGRFVPENSFEIMIREFMKSNSKRDFAIITNVNDKFLNELERKLHFKSDKRIKFVGTVYDKELLKKIRENAYAYFHGHTVGGTNPSLIEALSSTDLNLLVDVGFNREVAKDCAMYWKREDGYLADLIDKADRLTQNEIEKYGDKAKKRVKEAYTWEHICALYEHVFLKETFNE
;
A
#
# COMPACT_ATOMS: atom_id res chain seq x y z
N MET A 1 11.26 -23.74 11.93
CA MET A 1 12.66 -23.57 11.46
C MET A 1 12.89 -22.18 10.84
N ILE A 2 12.08 -21.74 9.90
CA ILE A 2 12.18 -20.44 9.20
C ILE A 2 12.22 -19.24 10.14
N CYS A 3 11.30 -19.14 11.12
CA CYS A 3 11.26 -18.00 12.07
C CYS A 3 12.52 -17.87 12.93
N LYS A 4 13.18 -18.99 13.29
CA LYS A 4 14.43 -18.94 14.04
C LYS A 4 15.59 -18.42 13.17
N TYR A 5 15.61 -18.84 11.90
CA TYR A 5 16.61 -18.33 10.94
C TYR A 5 16.52 -16.81 10.77
N TRP A 6 15.30 -16.29 10.53
CA TRP A 6 15.12 -14.84 10.36
C TRP A 6 15.50 -14.04 11.60
N LYS A 7 15.17 -14.52 12.81
CA LYS A 7 15.60 -13.85 14.06
C LYS A 7 17.12 -13.84 14.25
N ILE A 8 17.81 -14.89 13.85
CA ILE A 8 19.27 -14.95 13.92
C ILE A 8 19.88 -14.00 12.88
N SER A 9 19.34 -14.00 11.65
CA SER A 9 19.78 -13.13 10.58
C SER A 9 19.61 -11.65 10.95
N GLU A 10 18.42 -11.26 11.44
CA GLU A 10 18.12 -9.92 11.92
C GLU A 10 19.10 -9.48 13.01
N LYS A 11 19.29 -10.32 14.05
CA LYS A 11 20.23 -10.05 15.12
C LYS A 11 21.65 -9.85 14.60
N THR A 12 22.08 -10.66 13.62
CA THR A 12 23.41 -10.57 13.03
C THR A 12 23.56 -9.26 12.24
N MET A 13 22.56 -8.91 11.43
CA MET A 13 22.56 -7.67 10.68
C MET A 13 22.68 -6.46 11.61
N VAL A 14 21.77 -6.35 12.59
CA VAL A 14 21.79 -5.22 13.54
C VAL A 14 23.11 -5.13 14.32
N LYS A 15 23.71 -6.27 14.66
CA LYS A 15 24.94 -6.33 15.45
C LYS A 15 26.18 -5.89 14.70
N TYR A 16 26.25 -6.13 13.39
CA TYR A 16 27.47 -5.96 12.59
C TYR A 16 27.38 -4.86 11.53
N SER A 17 26.21 -4.25 11.36
CA SER A 17 26.08 -3.08 10.48
C SER A 17 26.54 -1.81 11.17
N ASP A 18 27.16 -0.91 10.42
CA ASP A 18 27.53 0.43 10.90
C ASP A 18 26.28 1.28 11.08
N ILE A 19 25.36 1.24 10.10
CA ILE A 19 24.04 1.88 10.17
C ILE A 19 22.96 0.90 9.69
N VAL A 20 21.85 0.84 10.41
CA VAL A 20 20.63 0.11 10.01
C VAL A 20 19.65 1.09 9.42
N ILE A 21 19.43 1.04 8.11
CA ILE A 21 18.44 1.85 7.42
C ILE A 21 17.08 1.17 7.56
N CYS A 22 16.14 1.85 8.19
CA CYS A 22 14.75 1.38 8.40
C CYS A 22 13.82 2.08 7.42
N ASP A 23 12.96 1.33 6.76
CA ASP A 23 11.96 1.87 5.82
C ASP A 23 10.68 2.39 6.50
N SER A 24 10.62 2.33 7.84
CA SER A 24 9.55 2.85 8.69
C SER A 24 10.09 3.28 10.04
N ILE A 25 9.57 4.38 10.58
CA ILE A 25 9.85 4.83 11.97
C ILE A 25 9.40 3.76 12.99
N ASN A 26 8.35 3.01 12.67
CA ASN A 26 7.91 1.92 13.55
C ASN A 26 8.91 0.76 13.56
N ILE A 27 9.58 0.46 12.44
CA ILE A 27 10.66 -0.53 12.39
C ILE A 27 11.90 0.00 13.14
N GLU A 28 12.25 1.26 12.98
CA GLU A 28 13.34 1.87 13.73
C GLU A 28 13.14 1.76 15.24
N LYS A 29 11.93 2.10 15.71
CA LYS A 29 11.54 1.91 17.13
C LYS A 29 11.66 0.46 17.58
N TYR A 30 11.23 -0.49 16.76
CA TYR A 30 11.37 -1.91 17.05
C TYR A 30 12.82 -2.33 17.19
N ILE A 31 13.72 -1.85 16.31
CA ILE A 31 15.17 -2.14 16.40
C ILE A 31 15.71 -1.65 17.74
N HIS A 32 15.43 -0.41 18.13
CA HIS A 32 15.88 0.12 19.43
C HIS A 32 15.30 -0.67 20.61
N GLN A 33 14.01 -0.93 20.64
CA GLN A 33 13.38 -1.71 21.71
C GLN A 33 13.96 -3.12 21.85
N SER A 34 14.36 -3.74 20.74
CA SER A 34 14.83 -5.11 20.71
C SER A 34 16.33 -5.24 20.98
N TYR A 35 17.14 -4.25 20.59
CA TYR A 35 18.59 -4.38 20.49
C TYR A 35 19.42 -3.36 21.28
N ASP A 36 18.84 -2.30 21.83
CA ASP A 36 19.59 -1.35 22.66
C ASP A 36 20.27 -2.07 23.84
N GLY A 37 21.52 -1.74 24.06
CA GLY A 37 22.37 -2.37 25.06
C GLY A 37 22.78 -3.83 24.80
N LYS A 38 22.37 -4.42 23.66
CA LYS A 38 22.63 -5.84 23.32
C LYS A 38 23.62 -6.02 22.17
N CYS A 39 24.13 -4.93 21.58
CA CYS A 39 25.06 -4.96 20.47
C CYS A 39 26.52 -5.17 20.93
N ILE A 40 27.45 -5.39 19.96
CA ILE A 40 28.86 -5.57 20.25
C ILE A 40 29.39 -4.35 21.00
N LYS A 41 30.18 -4.59 22.05
CA LYS A 41 30.83 -3.56 22.88
C LYS A 41 29.83 -2.64 23.61
N GLY A 42 28.57 -3.09 23.84
CA GLY A 42 27.59 -2.29 24.56
C GLY A 42 27.09 -1.04 23.81
N ARG A 43 27.37 -0.94 22.53
CA ARG A 43 26.82 0.15 21.69
C ARG A 43 25.39 -0.12 21.32
N ASN A 44 24.58 0.93 21.27
CA ASN A 44 23.27 0.87 20.65
C ASN A 44 23.40 0.82 19.13
N PRO A 45 22.46 0.17 18.40
CA PRO A 45 22.48 0.21 16.95
C PRO A 45 22.32 1.64 16.47
N GLN A 46 23.14 2.04 15.52
CA GLN A 46 22.90 3.29 14.78
C GLN A 46 21.84 3.02 13.74
N THR A 47 20.79 3.82 13.74
CA THR A 47 19.66 3.67 12.82
C THR A 47 19.36 4.97 12.10
N THR A 48 18.77 4.87 10.95
CA THR A 48 18.17 6.00 10.25
C THR A 48 16.91 5.56 9.50
N TYR A 49 15.95 6.45 9.40
CA TYR A 49 14.73 6.21 8.64
C TYR A 49 14.86 6.73 7.21
N ILE A 50 14.79 5.84 6.23
CA ILE A 50 14.70 6.19 4.82
C ILE A 50 13.64 5.31 4.18
N ALA A 51 12.52 5.93 3.76
CA ALA A 51 11.39 5.26 3.14
C ALA A 51 11.68 4.81 1.70
N TYR A 52 10.71 4.13 1.08
CA TYR A 52 10.69 3.93 -0.37
C TYR A 52 10.24 5.20 -1.08
N GLY A 53 10.72 5.36 -2.33
CA GLY A 53 10.29 6.42 -3.23
C GLY A 53 9.15 5.98 -4.16
N ALA A 54 8.43 6.95 -4.70
CA ALA A 54 7.47 6.75 -5.76
C ALA A 54 7.64 7.75 -6.90
N ASP A 55 7.25 7.34 -8.09
CA ASP A 55 7.13 8.20 -9.25
C ASP A 55 5.78 8.93 -9.21
N MET A 56 5.83 10.25 -9.26
CA MET A 56 4.65 11.11 -9.25
C MET A 56 4.16 11.50 -10.64
N THR A 57 4.82 11.01 -11.69
CA THR A 57 4.39 11.32 -13.06
C THR A 57 3.05 10.67 -13.36
N LYS A 58 2.16 11.42 -13.99
CA LYS A 58 0.91 10.86 -14.50
C LYS A 58 1.19 9.83 -15.59
N SER A 59 0.24 8.92 -15.80
CA SER A 59 0.29 8.01 -16.93
C SER A 59 0.34 8.77 -18.25
N LYS A 60 1.16 8.28 -19.16
CA LYS A 60 1.25 8.80 -20.55
C LYS A 60 0.05 8.41 -21.40
N LEU A 61 -0.81 7.48 -20.91
CA LEU A 61 -1.98 7.03 -21.65
C LEU A 61 -3.10 8.07 -21.58
N ALA A 62 -3.67 8.39 -22.73
CA ALA A 62 -4.93 9.11 -22.82
C ALA A 62 -6.10 8.23 -22.34
N ASP A 63 -7.24 8.86 -22.02
CA ASP A 63 -8.43 8.11 -21.58
C ASP A 63 -9.02 7.23 -22.68
N ASN A 64 -8.72 7.52 -23.95
CA ASN A 64 -9.13 6.75 -25.12
C ASN A 64 -8.01 5.85 -25.69
N ASP A 65 -6.90 5.65 -24.96
CA ASP A 65 -5.86 4.71 -25.38
C ASP A 65 -6.43 3.30 -25.54
N GLU A 66 -6.13 2.63 -26.64
CA GLU A 66 -6.70 1.33 -27.01
C GLU A 66 -6.45 0.25 -25.94
N ARG A 67 -5.28 0.28 -25.26
CA ARG A 67 -4.94 -0.66 -24.17
C ARG A 67 -5.89 -0.50 -23.00
N LEU A 68 -6.20 0.74 -22.63
CA LEU A 68 -7.11 1.05 -21.54
C LEU A 68 -8.56 0.70 -21.89
N VAL A 69 -9.00 1.10 -23.09
CA VAL A 69 -10.35 0.80 -23.58
C VAL A 69 -10.57 -0.72 -23.64
N LYS A 70 -9.60 -1.45 -24.21
CA LYS A 70 -9.65 -2.91 -24.28
C LYS A 70 -9.68 -3.53 -22.85
N TRP A 71 -8.84 -3.06 -21.94
CA TRP A 71 -8.82 -3.54 -20.58
C TRP A 71 -10.17 -3.34 -19.87
N TYR A 72 -10.78 -2.16 -20.01
CA TYR A 72 -12.11 -1.89 -19.46
C TYR A 72 -13.18 -2.81 -20.04
N ALA A 73 -13.18 -2.98 -21.35
CA ALA A 73 -14.15 -3.86 -22.03
C ALA A 73 -14.01 -5.32 -21.58
N GLU A 74 -12.77 -5.84 -21.51
CA GLU A 74 -12.48 -7.21 -21.09
C GLU A 74 -12.82 -7.47 -19.61
N LYS A 75 -12.65 -6.47 -18.74
CA LYS A 75 -12.89 -6.61 -17.29
C LYS A 75 -14.28 -6.14 -16.86
N GLY A 76 -15.05 -5.57 -17.78
CA GLY A 76 -16.37 -5.02 -17.51
C GLY A 76 -16.33 -3.89 -16.49
N LEU A 77 -15.31 -3.04 -16.54
CA LEU A 77 -15.09 -1.91 -15.64
C LEU A 77 -15.29 -0.58 -16.36
N SER A 78 -15.50 0.49 -15.61
CA SER A 78 -15.63 1.85 -16.13
C SER A 78 -14.89 2.84 -15.25
N LYS A 79 -14.40 3.93 -15.87
CA LYS A 79 -13.68 5.01 -15.17
C LYS A 79 -14.49 5.56 -13.99
N LYS A 80 -13.85 5.69 -12.82
CA LYS A 80 -14.42 6.17 -11.56
C LYS A 80 -15.57 5.31 -11.00
N GLU A 81 -15.83 4.13 -11.57
CA GLU A 81 -16.89 3.22 -11.13
C GLU A 81 -16.34 1.94 -10.46
N TYR A 82 -15.10 1.99 -9.93
CA TYR A 82 -14.54 0.85 -9.20
C TYR A 82 -13.63 1.27 -8.05
N TYR A 83 -13.70 0.51 -6.97
CA TYR A 83 -12.66 0.40 -5.94
C TYR A 83 -11.54 -0.49 -6.45
N LEU A 84 -10.31 -0.16 -6.13
CA LEU A 84 -9.14 -0.88 -6.63
C LEU A 84 -8.27 -1.39 -5.47
N VAL A 85 -7.77 -2.61 -5.56
CA VAL A 85 -6.63 -3.08 -4.77
C VAL A 85 -5.57 -3.66 -5.69
N VAL A 86 -4.30 -3.36 -5.39
CA VAL A 86 -3.13 -3.93 -6.09
C VAL A 86 -2.20 -4.54 -5.05
N GLY A 87 -1.93 -5.83 -5.14
CA GLY A 87 -1.05 -6.47 -4.19
C GLY A 87 -0.96 -7.98 -4.33
N ARG A 88 -0.07 -8.62 -3.57
CA ARG A 88 0.04 -10.07 -3.51
C ARG A 88 -1.18 -10.66 -2.81
N PHE A 89 -1.72 -11.73 -3.36
CA PHE A 89 -2.90 -12.41 -2.83
C PHE A 89 -2.53 -13.34 -1.66
N VAL A 90 -2.31 -12.71 -0.50
CA VAL A 90 -1.91 -13.38 0.75
C VAL A 90 -2.75 -12.87 1.93
N PRO A 91 -2.94 -13.68 2.99
CA PRO A 91 -3.78 -13.32 4.13
C PRO A 91 -3.38 -12.02 4.83
N GLU A 92 -2.07 -11.72 4.90
CA GLU A 92 -1.52 -10.52 5.53
C GLU A 92 -1.98 -9.21 4.87
N ASN A 93 -2.41 -9.29 3.62
CA ASN A 93 -2.94 -8.15 2.86
C ASN A 93 -4.45 -7.98 3.01
N SER A 94 -5.08 -8.70 3.94
CA SER A 94 -6.49 -8.57 4.36
C SER A 94 -7.54 -8.72 3.24
N PHE A 95 -7.25 -9.50 2.19
CA PHE A 95 -8.21 -9.71 1.08
C PHE A 95 -9.52 -10.32 1.56
N GLU A 96 -9.49 -11.26 2.52
CA GLU A 96 -10.70 -11.85 3.10
C GLU A 96 -11.61 -10.76 3.69
N ILE A 97 -11.04 -9.84 4.46
CA ILE A 97 -11.80 -8.76 5.09
C ILE A 97 -12.32 -7.79 4.04
N MET A 98 -11.47 -7.35 3.10
CA MET A 98 -11.89 -6.41 2.05
C MET A 98 -13.04 -6.96 1.21
N ILE A 99 -12.96 -8.24 0.81
CA ILE A 99 -14.02 -8.91 0.03
C ILE A 99 -15.30 -9.03 0.87
N ARG A 100 -15.20 -9.54 2.09
CA ARG A 100 -16.36 -9.72 2.99
C ARG A 100 -17.08 -8.41 3.25
N GLU A 101 -16.35 -7.38 3.58
CA GLU A 101 -16.92 -6.08 3.92
C GLU A 101 -17.47 -5.36 2.67
N PHE A 102 -16.80 -5.53 1.51
CA PHE A 102 -17.33 -4.99 0.26
C PHE A 102 -18.68 -5.63 -0.10
N MET A 103 -18.82 -6.94 0.08
CA MET A 103 -20.11 -7.63 -0.13
C MET A 103 -21.23 -7.09 0.77
N LYS A 104 -20.91 -6.65 1.99
CA LYS A 104 -21.88 -6.05 2.93
C LYS A 104 -22.25 -4.62 2.59
N SER A 105 -21.41 -3.90 1.86
CA SER A 105 -21.64 -2.49 1.51
C SER A 105 -22.76 -2.34 0.49
N ASN A 106 -23.40 -1.16 0.51
CA ASN A 106 -24.43 -0.79 -0.44
C ASN A 106 -23.88 -0.20 -1.74
N SER A 107 -22.57 -0.18 -1.92
CA SER A 107 -21.91 0.38 -3.11
C SER A 107 -22.46 -0.23 -4.38
N LYS A 108 -22.62 0.60 -5.40
CA LYS A 108 -23.01 0.16 -6.76
C LYS A 108 -21.79 0.01 -7.67
N ARG A 109 -20.61 0.42 -7.18
CA ARG A 109 -19.34 0.30 -7.90
C ARG A 109 -18.80 -1.11 -7.84
N ASP A 110 -17.89 -1.40 -8.77
CA ASP A 110 -17.16 -2.67 -8.78
C ASP A 110 -15.97 -2.66 -7.80
N PHE A 111 -15.50 -3.83 -7.46
CA PHE A 111 -14.25 -4.03 -6.73
C PHE A 111 -13.25 -4.75 -7.62
N ALA A 112 -12.34 -4.01 -8.22
CA ALA A 112 -11.28 -4.52 -9.07
C ALA A 112 -10.08 -4.99 -8.25
N ILE A 113 -9.71 -6.26 -8.37
CA ILE A 113 -8.62 -6.91 -7.64
C ILE A 113 -7.50 -7.25 -8.63
N ILE A 114 -6.43 -6.43 -8.64
CA ILE A 114 -5.22 -6.69 -9.41
C ILE A 114 -4.25 -7.49 -8.57
N THR A 115 -4.11 -8.78 -8.91
CA THR A 115 -3.25 -9.68 -8.17
C THR A 115 -2.83 -10.89 -9.02
N ASN A 116 -1.74 -11.55 -8.63
CA ASN A 116 -1.45 -12.90 -9.07
C ASN A 116 -2.18 -13.87 -8.14
N VAL A 117 -3.20 -14.54 -8.67
CA VAL A 117 -4.10 -15.38 -7.88
C VAL A 117 -3.38 -16.65 -7.41
N ASN A 118 -3.53 -16.96 -6.13
CA ASN A 118 -3.20 -18.27 -5.56
C ASN A 118 -4.49 -19.09 -5.46
N ASP A 119 -4.61 -20.14 -6.26
CA ASP A 119 -5.85 -20.93 -6.35
C ASP A 119 -6.27 -21.53 -5.01
N LYS A 120 -5.33 -21.97 -4.18
CA LYS A 120 -5.63 -22.54 -2.87
C LYS A 120 -6.32 -21.49 -1.97
N PHE A 121 -5.76 -20.31 -1.89
CA PHE A 121 -6.31 -19.23 -1.08
C PHE A 121 -7.61 -18.70 -1.69
N LEU A 122 -7.71 -18.60 -3.02
CA LEU A 122 -8.95 -18.20 -3.70
C LEU A 122 -10.10 -19.16 -3.40
N ASN A 123 -9.85 -20.48 -3.50
CA ASN A 123 -10.86 -21.50 -3.22
C ASN A 123 -11.25 -21.54 -1.74
N GLU A 124 -10.31 -21.24 -0.83
CA GLU A 124 -10.61 -21.08 0.59
C GLU A 124 -11.54 -19.89 0.83
N LEU A 125 -11.25 -18.73 0.23
CA LEU A 125 -12.10 -17.55 0.34
C LEU A 125 -13.48 -17.77 -0.28
N GLU A 126 -13.55 -18.41 -1.45
CA GLU A 126 -14.83 -18.73 -2.08
C GLU A 126 -15.68 -19.64 -1.19
N ARG A 127 -15.10 -20.68 -0.58
CA ARG A 127 -15.81 -21.56 0.35
C ARG A 127 -16.33 -20.84 1.58
N LYS A 128 -15.60 -19.83 2.07
CA LYS A 128 -16.00 -19.03 3.25
C LYS A 128 -17.03 -17.97 2.95
N LEU A 129 -16.86 -17.26 1.84
CA LEU A 129 -17.57 -16.00 1.58
C LEU A 129 -18.60 -16.11 0.47
N HIS A 130 -18.49 -17.13 -0.39
CA HIS A 130 -19.29 -17.25 -1.61
C HIS A 130 -19.28 -15.98 -2.47
N PHE A 131 -18.09 -15.33 -2.54
CA PHE A 131 -17.94 -14.01 -3.14
C PHE A 131 -18.22 -13.97 -4.66
N LYS A 132 -18.13 -15.12 -5.36
CA LYS A 132 -18.47 -15.22 -6.78
C LYS A 132 -19.93 -14.94 -7.07
N SER A 133 -20.80 -14.99 -6.06
CA SER A 133 -22.21 -14.58 -6.18
C SER A 133 -22.37 -13.06 -6.32
N ASP A 134 -21.41 -12.28 -5.84
CA ASP A 134 -21.41 -10.82 -5.97
C ASP A 134 -20.68 -10.40 -7.26
N LYS A 135 -21.43 -10.05 -8.28
CA LYS A 135 -20.90 -9.69 -9.60
C LYS A 135 -20.04 -8.43 -9.61
N ARG A 136 -20.07 -7.64 -8.53
CA ARG A 136 -19.23 -6.46 -8.36
C ARG A 136 -17.76 -6.82 -8.07
N ILE A 137 -17.47 -8.02 -7.55
CA ILE A 137 -16.11 -8.46 -7.21
C ILE A 137 -15.45 -9.03 -8.46
N LYS A 138 -14.38 -8.37 -8.90
CA LYS A 138 -13.72 -8.68 -10.17
C LYS A 138 -12.23 -8.94 -9.96
N PHE A 139 -11.81 -10.19 -10.06
CA PHE A 139 -10.41 -10.58 -10.16
C PHE A 139 -9.94 -10.32 -11.60
N VAL A 140 -9.18 -9.26 -11.81
CA VAL A 140 -8.82 -8.78 -13.14
C VAL A 140 -7.45 -9.27 -13.62
N GLY A 141 -6.76 -10.08 -12.80
CA GLY A 141 -5.43 -10.61 -13.10
C GLY A 141 -4.32 -9.61 -12.79
N THR A 142 -3.13 -9.86 -13.33
CA THR A 142 -1.94 -8.98 -13.18
C THR A 142 -1.86 -8.00 -14.34
N VAL A 143 -1.39 -6.78 -14.06
CA VAL A 143 -1.12 -5.75 -15.07
C VAL A 143 0.36 -5.41 -15.00
N TYR A 144 1.13 -5.83 -16.01
CA TYR A 144 2.59 -5.61 -16.07
C TYR A 144 2.98 -4.33 -16.82
N ASP A 145 2.10 -3.81 -17.68
CA ASP A 145 2.29 -2.50 -18.33
C ASP A 145 2.18 -1.40 -17.26
N LYS A 146 3.30 -0.76 -16.96
CA LYS A 146 3.40 0.27 -15.92
C LYS A 146 2.51 1.47 -16.21
N GLU A 147 2.45 1.91 -17.46
CA GLU A 147 1.62 3.05 -17.85
C GLU A 147 0.13 2.74 -17.74
N LEU A 148 -0.26 1.51 -18.15
CA LEU A 148 -1.63 1.05 -17.99
C LEU A 148 -2.00 0.94 -16.50
N LEU A 149 -1.13 0.37 -15.66
CA LEU A 149 -1.38 0.26 -14.22
C LEU A 149 -1.51 1.62 -13.54
N LYS A 150 -0.66 2.59 -13.90
CA LYS A 150 -0.81 3.98 -13.46
C LYS A 150 -2.17 4.54 -13.84
N LYS A 151 -2.57 4.38 -15.11
CA LYS A 151 -3.84 4.89 -15.62
C LYS A 151 -5.04 4.27 -14.93
N ILE A 152 -4.99 2.97 -14.63
CA ILE A 152 -6.00 2.26 -13.87
C ILE A 152 -6.13 2.85 -12.46
N ARG A 153 -5.00 3.14 -11.76
CA ARG A 153 -5.02 3.79 -10.45
C ARG A 153 -5.59 5.21 -10.51
N GLU A 154 -5.18 6.02 -11.49
CA GLU A 154 -5.72 7.38 -11.70
C GLU A 154 -7.24 7.38 -11.92
N ASN A 155 -7.74 6.36 -12.60
CA ASN A 155 -9.14 6.22 -12.97
C ASN A 155 -9.96 5.42 -11.95
N ALA A 156 -9.37 4.91 -10.89
CA ALA A 156 -10.13 4.30 -9.80
C ALA A 156 -10.96 5.35 -9.05
N TYR A 157 -12.12 4.96 -8.54
CA TYR A 157 -12.89 5.79 -7.62
C TYR A 157 -12.15 5.93 -6.30
N ALA A 158 -11.74 4.79 -5.73
CA ALA A 158 -10.91 4.74 -4.53
C ALA A 158 -9.98 3.53 -4.54
N TYR A 159 -8.93 3.59 -3.71
CA TYR A 159 -7.97 2.51 -3.53
C TYR A 159 -8.08 1.90 -2.14
N PHE A 160 -8.14 0.57 -2.07
CA PHE A 160 -8.03 -0.18 -0.81
C PHE A 160 -6.60 -0.59 -0.52
N HIS A 161 -6.17 -0.38 0.71
CA HIS A 161 -4.89 -0.87 1.19
C HIS A 161 -5.08 -1.68 2.48
N GLY A 162 -4.86 -2.99 2.37
CA GLY A 162 -5.11 -3.93 3.46
C GLY A 162 -3.86 -4.54 4.11
N HIS A 163 -2.64 -4.04 3.79
CA HIS A 163 -1.40 -4.58 4.34
C HIS A 163 -1.30 -4.33 5.84
N THR A 164 -1.03 -5.39 6.60
CA THR A 164 -0.97 -5.36 8.07
C THR A 164 0.42 -5.61 8.65
N VAL A 165 1.39 -5.90 7.80
CA VAL A 165 2.79 -6.14 8.18
C VAL A 165 3.73 -5.44 7.20
N GLY A 166 4.87 -4.97 7.69
CA GLY A 166 5.90 -4.31 6.90
C GLY A 166 6.20 -2.89 7.37
N GLY A 167 6.87 -2.13 6.53
CA GLY A 167 7.18 -0.72 6.69
C GLY A 167 6.48 0.13 5.63
N THR A 168 7.21 1.05 5.02
CA THR A 168 6.70 1.83 3.89
C THR A 168 6.41 0.93 2.70
N ASN A 169 5.14 0.88 2.28
CA ASN A 169 4.72 0.01 1.19
C ASN A 169 4.71 0.77 -0.15
N PRO A 170 5.51 0.34 -1.17
CA PRO A 170 5.55 1.01 -2.47
C PRO A 170 4.17 1.15 -3.13
N SER A 171 3.32 0.10 -3.07
CA SER A 171 1.97 0.15 -3.66
C SER A 171 1.06 1.19 -2.99
N LEU A 172 1.26 1.46 -1.68
CA LEU A 172 0.54 2.52 -0.98
C LEU A 172 0.99 3.91 -1.48
N ILE A 173 2.30 4.14 -1.59
CA ILE A 173 2.81 5.44 -2.04
C ILE A 173 2.39 5.70 -3.50
N GLU A 174 2.45 4.68 -4.36
CA GLU A 174 1.95 4.76 -5.73
C GLU A 174 0.44 5.07 -5.80
N ALA A 175 -0.36 4.49 -4.88
CA ALA A 175 -1.78 4.81 -4.81
C ALA A 175 -2.03 6.24 -4.34
N LEU A 176 -1.34 6.70 -3.29
CA LEU A 176 -1.41 8.07 -2.79
C LEU A 176 -0.98 9.11 -3.84
N SER A 177 -0.05 8.74 -4.74
CA SER A 177 0.40 9.63 -5.83
C SER A 177 -0.60 9.74 -6.98
N SER A 178 -1.47 8.73 -7.16
CA SER A 178 -2.29 8.60 -8.37
C SER A 178 -3.79 8.53 -8.14
N THR A 179 -4.25 7.96 -7.02
CA THR A 179 -5.67 7.81 -6.69
C THR A 179 -6.10 8.86 -5.67
N ASP A 180 -7.18 9.58 -5.92
CA ASP A 180 -7.60 10.70 -5.07
C ASP A 180 -8.12 10.24 -3.71
N LEU A 181 -8.85 9.12 -3.63
CA LEU A 181 -9.42 8.58 -2.40
C LEU A 181 -8.77 7.25 -2.02
N ASN A 182 -8.22 7.16 -0.80
CA ASN A 182 -7.53 5.98 -0.31
C ASN A 182 -8.14 5.52 1.01
N LEU A 183 -8.51 4.23 1.10
CA LEU A 183 -9.09 3.59 2.29
C LEU A 183 -8.11 2.56 2.83
N LEU A 184 -7.47 2.85 3.95
CA LEU A 184 -6.33 2.10 4.47
C LEU A 184 -6.70 1.35 5.75
N VAL A 185 -6.20 0.12 5.90
CA VAL A 185 -6.27 -0.53 7.22
C VAL A 185 -5.50 0.29 8.26
N ASP A 186 -6.13 0.49 9.43
CA ASP A 186 -5.62 1.31 10.51
C ASP A 186 -4.50 0.60 11.27
N VAL A 187 -3.28 0.73 10.76
CA VAL A 187 -2.04 0.24 11.40
C VAL A 187 -0.97 1.34 11.37
N GLY A 188 -0.01 1.24 12.29
CA GLY A 188 0.97 2.29 12.55
C GLY A 188 1.73 2.77 11.31
N PHE A 189 2.22 1.87 10.48
CA PHE A 189 2.98 2.24 9.28
C PHE A 189 2.11 2.83 8.15
N ASN A 190 0.85 2.44 8.00
CA ASN A 190 -0.07 3.09 7.07
C ASN A 190 -0.40 4.52 7.51
N ARG A 191 -0.58 4.72 8.82
CA ARG A 191 -0.78 6.06 9.39
C ARG A 191 0.47 6.93 9.29
N GLU A 192 1.66 6.35 9.43
CA GLU A 192 2.93 7.04 9.23
C GLU A 192 3.04 7.59 7.81
N VAL A 193 2.70 6.76 6.82
CA VAL A 193 2.79 7.13 5.40
C VAL A 193 1.73 8.14 5.03
N ALA A 194 0.45 7.85 5.27
CA ALA A 194 -0.65 8.63 4.72
C ALA A 194 -1.20 9.72 5.65
N LYS A 195 -0.89 9.69 6.97
CA LYS A 195 -1.36 10.70 7.95
C LYS A 195 -2.87 10.98 7.81
N ASP A 196 -3.25 12.22 7.49
CA ASP A 196 -4.62 12.70 7.34
C ASP A 196 -5.11 12.76 5.88
N CYS A 197 -4.33 12.21 4.94
CA CYS A 197 -4.69 12.23 3.51
C CYS A 197 -5.38 10.94 3.03
N ALA A 198 -5.88 10.13 3.95
CA ALA A 198 -6.62 8.91 3.68
C ALA A 198 -7.73 8.67 4.71
N MET A 199 -8.67 7.80 4.38
CA MET A 199 -9.65 7.28 5.32
C MET A 199 -9.15 5.95 5.89
N TYR A 200 -9.47 5.65 7.16
CA TYR A 200 -8.93 4.48 7.83
C TYR A 200 -10.04 3.55 8.31
N TRP A 201 -9.81 2.25 8.15
CA TRP A 201 -10.73 1.21 8.60
C TRP A 201 -10.05 0.21 9.54
N LYS A 202 -10.81 -0.29 10.48
CA LYS A 202 -10.39 -1.34 11.40
C LYS A 202 -10.76 -2.71 10.84
N ARG A 203 -10.07 -3.74 11.29
CA ARG A 203 -10.33 -5.13 10.86
C ARG A 203 -11.57 -5.75 11.52
N GLU A 204 -12.30 -4.97 12.28
CA GLU A 204 -13.55 -5.34 12.93
C GLU A 204 -14.69 -5.45 11.90
N ASP A 205 -15.69 -6.25 12.24
CA ASP A 205 -16.85 -6.50 11.36
C ASP A 205 -17.67 -5.22 11.14
N GLY A 206 -18.07 -4.96 9.90
CA GLY A 206 -18.85 -3.79 9.49
C GLY A 206 -18.04 -2.51 9.25
N TYR A 207 -16.84 -2.38 9.82
CA TYR A 207 -16.09 -1.13 9.77
C TYR A 207 -15.74 -0.67 8.35
N LEU A 208 -15.27 -1.59 7.50
CA LEU A 208 -14.94 -1.20 6.12
C LEU A 208 -16.21 -1.06 5.27
N ALA A 209 -17.26 -1.83 5.54
CA ALA A 209 -18.53 -1.69 4.85
C ALA A 209 -19.13 -0.29 5.08
N ASP A 210 -19.19 0.16 6.35
CA ASP A 210 -19.65 1.51 6.70
C ASP A 210 -18.76 2.60 6.08
N LEU A 211 -17.44 2.36 6.01
CA LEU A 211 -16.52 3.30 5.40
C LEU A 211 -16.71 3.40 3.88
N ILE A 212 -17.00 2.29 3.20
CA ILE A 212 -17.35 2.26 1.77
C ILE A 212 -18.63 3.06 1.54
N ASP A 213 -19.68 2.82 2.33
CA ASP A 213 -20.94 3.53 2.22
C ASP A 213 -20.78 5.04 2.52
N LYS A 214 -19.87 5.40 3.42
CA LYS A 214 -19.49 6.79 3.66
C LYS A 214 -18.71 7.38 2.48
N ALA A 215 -17.75 6.64 1.94
CA ALA A 215 -16.95 7.06 0.79
C ALA A 215 -17.84 7.34 -0.42
N ASP A 216 -18.83 6.48 -0.69
CA ASP A 216 -19.76 6.64 -1.82
C ASP A 216 -20.65 7.89 -1.72
N ARG A 217 -20.77 8.49 -0.53
CA ARG A 217 -21.53 9.73 -0.29
C ARG A 217 -20.67 11.00 -0.36
N LEU A 218 -19.35 10.86 -0.49
CA LEU A 218 -18.47 12.01 -0.61
C LEU A 218 -18.74 12.77 -1.91
N THR A 219 -18.73 14.08 -1.80
CA THR A 219 -18.77 14.97 -2.96
C THR A 219 -17.44 14.94 -3.70
N GLN A 220 -17.45 15.27 -4.99
CA GLN A 220 -16.23 15.37 -5.78
C GLN A 220 -15.17 16.31 -5.15
N ASN A 221 -15.58 17.43 -4.59
CA ASN A 221 -14.69 18.38 -3.90
C ASN A 221 -14.03 17.76 -2.64
N GLU A 222 -14.75 16.93 -1.89
CA GLU A 222 -14.16 16.22 -0.74
C GLU A 222 -13.14 15.18 -1.17
N ILE A 223 -13.42 14.44 -2.25
CA ILE A 223 -12.49 13.46 -2.84
C ILE A 223 -11.22 14.17 -3.33
N GLU A 224 -11.37 15.27 -4.07
CA GLU A 224 -10.25 16.08 -4.56
C GLU A 224 -9.37 16.60 -3.42
N LYS A 225 -9.95 17.06 -2.31
CA LYS A 225 -9.19 17.48 -1.12
C LYS A 225 -8.34 16.34 -0.53
N TYR A 226 -8.84 15.10 -0.50
CA TYR A 226 -8.04 13.95 -0.10
C TYR A 226 -6.89 13.72 -1.10
N GLY A 227 -7.18 13.76 -2.39
CA GLY A 227 -6.20 13.58 -3.47
C GLY A 227 -5.08 14.63 -3.43
N ASP A 228 -5.43 15.91 -3.26
CA ASP A 228 -4.44 16.98 -3.16
C ASP A 228 -3.52 16.81 -1.95
N LYS A 229 -4.09 16.48 -0.78
CA LYS A 229 -3.30 16.16 0.42
C LYS A 229 -2.38 14.97 0.20
N ALA A 230 -2.89 13.89 -0.42
CA ALA A 230 -2.12 12.69 -0.69
C ALA A 230 -0.94 12.96 -1.63
N LYS A 231 -1.18 13.64 -2.75
CA LYS A 231 -0.14 14.03 -3.72
C LYS A 231 0.89 14.97 -3.09
N LYS A 232 0.45 15.96 -2.29
CA LYS A 232 1.33 16.84 -1.54
C LYS A 232 2.22 16.05 -0.59
N ARG A 233 1.64 15.11 0.19
CA ARG A 233 2.36 14.24 1.12
C ARG A 233 3.45 13.43 0.42
N VAL A 234 3.12 12.81 -0.74
CA VAL A 234 4.09 12.03 -1.52
C VAL A 234 5.20 12.93 -2.05
N LYS A 235 4.85 14.11 -2.59
CA LYS A 235 5.82 15.08 -3.11
C LYS A 235 6.82 15.55 -2.05
N GLU A 236 6.36 15.74 -0.81
CA GLU A 236 7.20 16.25 0.28
C GLU A 236 8.12 15.18 0.90
N ALA A 237 7.76 13.90 0.85
CA ALA A 237 8.45 12.89 1.64
C ALA A 237 8.83 11.59 0.89
N TYR A 238 8.31 11.36 -0.31
CA TYR A 238 8.43 10.06 -0.97
C TYR A 238 8.82 10.14 -2.44
N THR A 239 9.33 11.27 -2.94
CA THR A 239 9.88 11.31 -4.30
C THR A 239 11.24 10.60 -4.33
N TRP A 240 11.57 9.99 -5.48
CA TRP A 240 12.88 9.33 -5.62
C TRP A 240 14.04 10.31 -5.41
N GLU A 241 13.91 11.56 -5.84
CA GLU A 241 14.92 12.61 -5.63
C GLU A 241 15.17 12.82 -4.13
N HIS A 242 14.11 12.93 -3.33
CA HIS A 242 14.21 13.08 -1.88
C HIS A 242 14.85 11.85 -1.24
N ILE A 243 14.40 10.66 -1.60
CA ILE A 243 14.92 9.41 -1.05
C ILE A 243 16.40 9.20 -1.40
N CYS A 244 16.80 9.44 -2.65
CA CYS A 244 18.20 9.35 -3.07
C CYS A 244 19.08 10.33 -2.31
N ALA A 245 18.63 11.58 -2.12
CA ALA A 245 19.38 12.57 -1.33
C ALA A 245 19.59 12.13 0.13
N LEU A 246 18.61 11.45 0.74
CA LEU A 246 18.79 10.88 2.10
C LEU A 246 19.85 9.77 2.12
N TYR A 247 19.86 8.88 1.12
CA TYR A 247 20.90 7.85 1.01
C TYR A 247 22.28 8.47 0.78
N GLU A 248 22.40 9.44 -0.13
CA GLU A 248 23.67 10.17 -0.36
C GLU A 248 24.19 10.80 0.92
N HIS A 249 23.30 11.44 1.71
CA HIS A 249 23.70 12.02 2.98
C HIS A 249 24.27 11.00 3.98
N VAL A 250 23.69 9.81 4.05
CA VAL A 250 24.20 8.72 4.89
C VAL A 250 25.58 8.29 4.43
N PHE A 251 25.76 8.03 3.14
CA PHE A 251 27.02 7.56 2.58
C PHE A 251 28.15 8.60 2.69
N LEU A 252 27.86 9.87 2.44
CA LEU A 252 28.84 10.95 2.53
C LEU A 252 29.25 11.26 3.98
N LYS A 253 28.36 11.11 4.97
CA LYS A 253 28.71 11.26 6.38
C LYS A 253 29.74 10.22 6.86
N GLU A 254 29.58 8.99 6.39
CA GLU A 254 30.53 7.91 6.74
C GLU A 254 31.91 8.15 6.14
N THR A 255 32.01 8.81 4.98
CA THR A 255 33.30 9.11 4.32
C THR A 255 34.07 10.30 4.94
N PHE A 256 33.43 11.11 5.79
CA PHE A 256 34.07 12.28 6.42
C PHE A 256 34.38 12.09 7.90
N ASN A 257 34.08 10.93 8.48
CA ASN A 257 34.37 10.62 9.89
C ASN A 257 35.53 9.61 10.06
N GLU A 258 36.31 9.38 9.02
CA GLU A 258 37.64 8.76 9.07
C GLU A 258 38.70 9.89 9.10
#